data_4175b87f30c3df2a5eb289b2bdf91d90
#
_entry.id   4175b87f30c3df2a5eb289b2bdf91d90
#
_cell.length_a   1.000
_cell.length_b   1.000
_cell.length_c   1.000
_cell.angle_alpha   90.00
_cell.angle_beta   90.00
_cell.angle_gamma   90.00
#
_symmetry.space_group_name_H-M   'P 1'
#
loop_
_entity.id
_entity.type
_entity.pdbx_description
1 polymer ?
#
loop_
_entity_poly.entity_id
_entity_poly.type
_entity_poly.pdbx_seq_one_letter_code
_entity_poly.pdbx_strand_id
1 'polypeptide(L)'
;MKSKRKWLAGILSVVMTMTFMPTYAFAGEAMEGGNNKEATWTVVIDDGEGTIRENYDTLQDAMDHGSEIELNRDASGKGCFEETYSMESKYYTIDFKGHTYTITEGVGEGQESGPTAINLKGSCYGTFRNGTLKIKNCSAGINALSVDLDNFNVDATENSDCKKALSAGEIRIVGNSSVKVQPNNNAITFSRDSKIKTTGVIQGTIAGASEDSTGMRIFNGLFTEKPRDEYLAKGYEAKANDSGLFEIVPTDEYAPLLKKIQSLQEEYDKASKSLASDREEASAGLERLETKIEAAEEALNDGIHDKDINEAVAEAETLIQEASKELSELKSFIALRGKEYSETGKRIQKECDDLEAEMAKIDQSKYDFDNLDISSIRNMAAEEIETAFSSDKYEDGSEGNYYLSELERLSEYLESTEAKLEKVKKLPDKVNKELSQELDAARKDLADTKQSLEAANKKQEELNKKIEEIQRSLEEAKKQLAKAEEQLKKQNSVPTPTAILVKKPGQVKGLKLKAGKKKVTVTYKKVSGATSYKVTYSTSKKFKKAKTATVKSGKTVKKTISKLKSKKTYYVKVCAVKKVKGKNYTGKWSAAKCVKVK
;
A
#
# COMPACT_ATOMS: atom_id res chain seq x y z
N MET A 1 -7.74 4.44 30.25
CA MET A 1 -8.32 3.30 29.54
C MET A 1 -9.07 3.65 28.24
N LYS A 2 -8.57 4.46 27.31
CA LYS A 2 -9.19 4.66 25.96
C LYS A 2 -8.19 5.20 24.93
N SER A 3 -6.91 4.90 25.09
CA SER A 3 -5.86 5.53 24.27
C SER A 3 -5.04 4.58 23.39
N LYS A 4 -5.22 3.25 23.49
CA LYS A 4 -4.35 2.28 22.81
C LYS A 4 -4.91 1.73 21.48
N ARG A 5 -6.13 2.03 21.08
CA ARG A 5 -6.77 1.45 19.87
C ARG A 5 -6.43 2.09 18.52
N LYS A 6 -5.47 2.98 18.44
CA LYS A 6 -5.15 3.69 17.18
C LYS A 6 -3.80 3.34 16.54
N TRP A 7 -3.11 2.33 17.03
CA TRP A 7 -1.74 2.05 16.57
C TRP A 7 -1.61 1.01 15.45
N LEU A 8 -2.59 0.12 15.32
CA LEU A 8 -2.57 -0.94 14.28
C LEU A 8 -3.04 -0.49 12.89
N ALA A 9 -3.63 0.68 12.74
CA ALA A 9 -4.16 1.14 11.44
C ALA A 9 -3.08 1.67 10.48
N GLY A 10 -1.83 1.76 10.89
CA GLY A 10 -0.75 2.36 10.10
C GLY A 10 0.01 1.41 9.17
N ILE A 11 -0.08 0.11 9.38
CA ILE A 11 0.69 -0.88 8.60
C ILE A 11 -0.15 -1.50 7.46
N LEU A 12 -1.48 -1.45 7.55
CA LEU A 12 -2.39 -2.07 6.59
C LEU A 12 -2.62 -1.29 5.27
N SER A 13 -1.98 -0.13 5.06
CA SER A 13 -2.29 0.70 3.88
C SER A 13 -1.43 0.44 2.65
N VAL A 14 -0.60 -0.60 2.61
CA VAL A 14 0.30 -0.87 1.47
C VAL A 14 -0.13 -2.07 0.62
N VAL A 15 -1.04 -2.91 1.08
CA VAL A 15 -1.42 -4.16 0.37
C VAL A 15 -2.89 -4.21 -0.07
N MET A 16 -3.69 -3.19 0.16
CA MET A 16 -5.09 -3.19 -0.30
C MET A 16 -5.29 -2.41 -1.60
N THR A 17 -4.88 -3.00 -2.71
CA THR A 17 -5.51 -2.74 -4.01
C THR A 17 -5.93 -4.07 -4.61
N MET A 18 -7.21 -4.30 -4.60
CA MET A 18 -8.05 -5.34 -5.22
C MET A 18 -8.64 -6.36 -4.25
N THR A 19 -9.70 -5.95 -3.57
CA THR A 19 -10.87 -6.83 -3.37
C THR A 19 -12.06 -5.99 -2.88
N PHE A 20 -13.22 -6.23 -3.42
CA PHE A 20 -14.55 -5.73 -3.12
C PHE A 20 -14.73 -5.20 -1.69
N MET A 21 -14.98 -3.89 -1.53
CA MET A 21 -15.57 -3.38 -0.30
C MET A 21 -17.10 -3.33 -0.44
N PRO A 22 -17.84 -3.85 0.53
CA PRO A 22 -19.26 -3.55 0.64
C PRO A 22 -19.42 -2.09 1.10
N THR A 23 -20.33 -1.39 0.46
CA THR A 23 -20.75 -0.03 0.79
C THR A 23 -21.31 0.03 2.21
N TYR A 24 -20.55 0.59 3.14
CA TYR A 24 -21.10 1.10 4.40
C TYR A 24 -21.30 2.60 4.27
N ALA A 25 -22.58 3.00 4.25
CA ALA A 25 -22.98 4.38 4.39
C ALA A 25 -22.61 4.87 5.81
N PHE A 26 -21.64 5.79 5.91
CA PHE A 26 -21.50 6.62 7.11
C PHE A 26 -22.36 7.87 6.92
N ALA A 27 -23.46 7.93 7.66
CA ALA A 27 -24.21 9.16 7.85
C ALA A 27 -23.35 10.11 8.70
N GLY A 28 -22.72 11.08 8.07
CA GLY A 28 -22.19 12.28 8.72
C GLY A 28 -23.30 13.34 8.71
N GLU A 29 -23.58 13.92 9.86
CA GLU A 29 -24.59 14.95 10.03
C GLU A 29 -24.38 16.10 9.04
N ALA A 30 -25.38 16.34 8.20
CA ALA A 30 -25.47 17.46 7.29
C ALA A 30 -25.77 18.74 8.08
N MET A 31 -24.97 19.79 7.85
CA MET A 31 -25.46 21.13 8.11
C MET A 31 -26.54 21.47 7.08
N GLU A 32 -27.77 21.63 7.54
CA GLU A 32 -28.89 22.11 6.74
C GLU A 32 -28.67 23.58 6.34
N GLY A 33 -28.73 23.83 5.05
CA GLY A 33 -28.83 25.18 4.52
C GLY A 33 -28.77 25.26 3.00
N GLY A 34 -29.91 25.08 2.33
CA GLY A 34 -30.12 25.58 0.98
C GLY A 34 -30.18 24.56 -0.14
N ASN A 35 -31.37 24.39 -0.70
CA ASN A 35 -31.72 23.82 -2.02
C ASN A 35 -31.07 22.47 -2.41
N ASN A 36 -31.77 21.40 -2.15
CA ASN A 36 -31.40 19.99 -2.44
C ASN A 36 -31.41 19.69 -3.96
N LYS A 37 -30.41 20.17 -4.71
CA LYS A 37 -29.98 19.56 -5.96
C LYS A 37 -28.67 18.85 -5.63
N GLU A 38 -28.66 17.53 -5.62
CA GLU A 38 -27.40 16.76 -5.52
C GLU A 38 -26.44 17.26 -6.60
N ALA A 39 -25.29 17.77 -6.19
CA ALA A 39 -24.28 18.27 -7.10
C ALA A 39 -23.78 17.14 -8.01
N THR A 40 -23.35 17.48 -9.21
CA THR A 40 -22.86 16.50 -10.17
C THR A 40 -21.48 16.00 -9.79
N TRP A 41 -20.61 16.88 -9.32
CA TRP A 41 -19.20 16.58 -9.02
C TRP A 41 -18.85 16.95 -7.58
N THR A 42 -17.92 16.22 -7.01
CA THR A 42 -17.33 16.52 -5.72
C THR A 42 -15.82 16.55 -5.81
N VAL A 43 -15.21 17.62 -5.32
CA VAL A 43 -13.76 17.71 -5.12
C VAL A 43 -13.43 17.23 -3.72
N VAL A 44 -12.45 16.33 -3.62
CA VAL A 44 -11.99 15.73 -2.36
C VAL A 44 -10.64 16.34 -1.98
N ILE A 45 -10.61 17.14 -0.93
CA ILE A 45 -9.42 17.85 -0.46
C ILE A 45 -8.98 17.24 0.87
N ASP A 46 -7.78 16.70 0.96
CA ASP A 46 -7.16 16.27 2.21
C ASP A 46 -6.21 17.38 2.70
N ASP A 47 -6.64 18.19 3.65
CA ASP A 47 -5.85 19.28 4.24
C ASP A 47 -4.95 18.84 5.39
N GLY A 48 -4.95 17.52 5.71
CA GLY A 48 -4.17 16.93 6.80
C GLY A 48 -4.82 17.07 8.18
N GLU A 49 -5.92 17.77 8.31
CA GLU A 49 -6.78 17.81 9.50
C GLU A 49 -8.05 16.96 9.29
N GLY A 50 -8.38 16.65 8.03
CA GLY A 50 -9.51 15.84 7.61
C GLY A 50 -9.68 15.81 6.10
N THR A 51 -10.76 15.20 5.64
CA THR A 51 -11.17 15.21 4.24
C THR A 51 -12.31 16.21 4.10
N ILE A 52 -12.09 17.27 3.31
CA ILE A 52 -13.11 18.24 2.95
C ILE A 52 -13.70 17.80 1.61
N ARG A 53 -15.01 17.95 1.45
CA ARG A 53 -15.74 17.65 0.22
C ARG A 53 -16.48 18.89 -0.24
N GLU A 54 -16.15 19.38 -1.43
CA GLU A 54 -16.78 20.52 -2.04
C GLU A 54 -17.51 20.11 -3.32
N ASN A 55 -18.72 20.62 -3.51
CA ASN A 55 -19.62 20.19 -4.57
C ASN A 55 -19.70 21.21 -5.71
N TYR A 56 -19.71 20.70 -6.95
CA TYR A 56 -19.71 21.50 -8.18
C TYR A 56 -20.72 20.94 -9.19
N ASP A 57 -21.28 21.83 -10.00
CA ASP A 57 -22.25 21.44 -11.05
C ASP A 57 -21.57 21.07 -12.36
N THR A 58 -20.39 21.61 -12.65
CA THR A 58 -19.64 21.32 -13.88
C THR A 58 -18.30 20.64 -13.58
N LEU A 59 -17.82 19.85 -14.56
CA LEU A 59 -16.49 19.23 -14.46
C LEU A 59 -15.38 20.29 -14.46
N GLN A 60 -15.54 21.39 -15.23
CA GLN A 60 -14.56 22.46 -15.27
C GLN A 60 -14.40 23.12 -13.90
N ASP A 61 -15.52 23.51 -13.25
CA ASP A 61 -15.47 24.11 -11.92
C ASP A 61 -14.81 23.20 -10.89
N ALA A 62 -15.11 21.88 -10.94
CA ALA A 62 -14.47 20.91 -10.06
C ALA A 62 -12.95 20.84 -10.30
N MET A 63 -12.49 20.86 -11.56
CA MET A 63 -11.07 20.84 -11.92
C MET A 63 -10.32 22.12 -11.52
N ASP A 64 -10.99 23.26 -11.57
CA ASP A 64 -10.41 24.54 -11.16
C ASP A 64 -10.13 24.59 -9.65
N HIS A 65 -10.87 23.80 -8.85
CA HIS A 65 -10.78 23.80 -7.39
C HIS A 65 -10.01 22.62 -6.80
N GLY A 66 -9.81 21.52 -7.54
CA GLY A 66 -9.00 20.40 -7.04
C GLY A 66 -8.61 19.36 -8.07
N SER A 67 -7.85 18.38 -7.63
CA SER A 67 -7.28 17.33 -8.49
C SER A 67 -7.80 15.92 -8.20
N GLU A 68 -8.48 15.71 -7.07
CA GLU A 68 -9.19 14.47 -6.73
C GLU A 68 -10.69 14.76 -6.85
N ILE A 69 -11.34 14.22 -7.88
CA ILE A 69 -12.69 14.57 -8.30
C ILE A 69 -13.54 13.31 -8.37
N GLU A 70 -14.76 13.38 -7.86
CA GLU A 70 -15.72 12.28 -7.88
C GLU A 70 -17.00 12.68 -8.63
N LEU A 71 -17.53 11.78 -9.46
CA LEU A 71 -18.86 11.90 -10.06
C LEU A 71 -19.89 11.26 -9.14
N ASN A 72 -20.91 12.02 -8.76
CA ASN A 72 -21.90 11.58 -7.76
C ASN A 72 -23.10 10.83 -8.34
N ARG A 73 -23.37 11.03 -9.64
CA ARG A 73 -24.52 10.44 -10.35
C ARG A 73 -24.31 10.47 -11.86
N ASP A 74 -25.11 9.72 -12.59
CA ASP A 74 -25.19 9.86 -14.03
C ASP A 74 -25.59 11.28 -14.43
N ALA A 75 -24.81 11.88 -15.32
CA ALA A 75 -25.01 13.27 -15.72
C ALA A 75 -24.57 13.51 -17.17
N SER A 76 -24.89 14.70 -17.65
CA SER A 76 -24.39 15.21 -18.94
C SER A 76 -24.05 16.68 -18.85
N GLY A 77 -23.08 17.12 -19.66
CA GLY A 77 -22.65 18.51 -19.63
C GLY A 77 -21.56 18.80 -20.64
N LYS A 78 -20.88 19.91 -20.40
CA LYS A 78 -19.72 20.32 -21.19
C LYS A 78 -18.47 19.52 -20.79
N GLY A 79 -17.53 19.45 -21.72
CA GLY A 79 -16.18 19.01 -21.44
C GLY A 79 -15.40 19.99 -20.59
N CYS A 80 -14.13 19.69 -20.39
CA CYS A 80 -13.22 20.53 -19.61
C CYS A 80 -11.91 20.78 -20.35
N PHE A 81 -11.28 21.89 -20.01
CA PHE A 81 -10.01 22.33 -20.56
C PHE A 81 -9.07 22.72 -19.44
N GLU A 82 -7.84 22.24 -19.50
CA GLU A 82 -6.75 22.65 -18.63
C GLU A 82 -5.47 22.77 -19.45
N GLU A 83 -4.75 23.84 -19.26
CA GLU A 83 -3.48 24.07 -19.94
C GLU A 83 -2.43 24.55 -18.94
N THR A 84 -1.33 23.83 -18.82
CA THR A 84 -0.21 24.26 -18.00
C THR A 84 1.13 23.96 -18.68
N TYR A 85 1.93 25.01 -18.84
CA TYR A 85 3.31 24.95 -19.35
C TYR A 85 4.33 25.22 -18.25
N SER A 86 3.89 25.20 -16.98
CA SER A 86 4.79 25.40 -15.84
C SER A 86 5.67 24.17 -15.60
N MET A 87 6.78 24.36 -14.86
CA MET A 87 7.61 23.24 -14.39
C MET A 87 6.90 22.34 -13.34
N GLU A 88 5.72 22.73 -12.88
CA GLU A 88 4.88 21.95 -11.97
C GLU A 88 3.81 21.23 -12.79
N SER A 89 3.95 19.89 -12.90
CA SER A 89 2.95 19.06 -13.55
C SER A 89 1.67 19.00 -12.72
N LYS A 90 0.52 19.07 -13.38
CA LYS A 90 -0.80 18.87 -12.79
C LYS A 90 -1.25 17.43 -12.98
N TYR A 91 -1.77 16.82 -11.92
CA TYR A 91 -2.26 15.45 -11.91
C TYR A 91 -3.70 15.45 -11.45
N TYR A 92 -4.60 15.01 -12.31
CA TYR A 92 -6.01 14.86 -12.00
C TYR A 92 -6.37 13.39 -11.83
N THR A 93 -7.13 13.06 -10.79
CA THR A 93 -7.78 11.77 -10.59
C THR A 93 -9.28 12.00 -10.61
N ILE A 94 -9.97 11.44 -11.59
CA ILE A 94 -11.42 11.59 -11.75
C ILE A 94 -12.05 10.20 -11.57
N ASP A 95 -12.72 10.00 -10.45
CA ASP A 95 -13.43 8.76 -10.09
C ASP A 95 -14.92 8.90 -10.41
N PHE A 96 -15.38 8.13 -11.35
CA PHE A 96 -16.79 8.14 -11.76
C PHE A 96 -17.69 7.30 -10.87
N LYS A 97 -17.14 6.55 -9.92
CA LYS A 97 -17.88 5.74 -8.93
C LYS A 97 -18.97 4.85 -9.51
N GLY A 98 -18.76 4.32 -10.70
CA GLY A 98 -19.72 3.49 -11.42
C GLY A 98 -20.69 4.27 -12.32
N HIS A 99 -20.65 5.59 -12.29
CA HIS A 99 -21.55 6.45 -13.03
C HIS A 99 -21.09 6.72 -14.48
N THR A 100 -22.03 7.27 -15.26
CA THR A 100 -21.81 7.71 -16.63
C THR A 100 -21.87 9.23 -16.72
N TYR A 101 -20.84 9.85 -17.29
CA TYR A 101 -20.91 11.25 -17.70
C TYR A 101 -20.93 11.37 -19.21
N THR A 102 -21.94 12.06 -19.75
CA THR A 102 -22.09 12.29 -21.19
C THR A 102 -21.67 13.69 -21.56
N ILE A 103 -20.58 13.84 -22.29
CA ILE A 103 -20.17 15.13 -22.86
C ILE A 103 -20.99 15.42 -24.10
N THR A 104 -21.74 16.51 -24.04
CA THR A 104 -22.63 16.99 -25.11
C THR A 104 -22.06 18.16 -25.89
N GLU A 105 -21.06 18.85 -25.33
CA GLU A 105 -20.36 19.99 -25.91
C GLU A 105 -18.88 19.93 -25.51
N GLY A 106 -18.00 19.85 -26.49
CA GLY A 106 -16.55 19.83 -26.26
C GLY A 106 -15.99 21.23 -26.01
N VAL A 107 -14.70 21.27 -25.67
CA VAL A 107 -13.96 22.50 -25.33
C VAL A 107 -12.77 22.70 -26.27
N GLY A 108 -12.38 23.96 -26.46
CA GLY A 108 -11.21 24.36 -27.25
C GLY A 108 -11.45 24.35 -28.75
N GLU A 109 -11.25 25.43 -29.41
CA GLU A 109 -11.15 25.55 -30.87
C GLU A 109 -9.67 25.39 -31.28
N GLY A 110 -9.28 24.18 -31.65
CA GLY A 110 -8.05 23.99 -32.43
C GLY A 110 -8.37 24.18 -33.91
N GLN A 111 -7.61 25.01 -34.62
CA GLN A 111 -7.87 25.37 -36.03
C GLN A 111 -7.91 24.20 -37.02
N GLU A 112 -7.54 22.96 -36.61
CA GLU A 112 -7.57 21.78 -37.48
C GLU A 112 -8.29 20.54 -36.89
N SER A 113 -8.69 20.51 -35.63
CA SER A 113 -9.20 19.30 -34.98
C SER A 113 -10.56 19.39 -34.31
N GLY A 114 -11.23 20.55 -34.32
CA GLY A 114 -12.56 20.75 -33.70
C GLY A 114 -12.56 20.54 -32.16
N PRO A 115 -13.76 20.54 -31.52
CA PRO A 115 -13.89 20.51 -30.08
C PRO A 115 -13.47 19.16 -29.49
N THR A 116 -12.75 19.18 -28.37
CA THR A 116 -12.30 18.02 -27.61
C THR A 116 -13.18 17.84 -26.37
N ALA A 117 -13.48 16.63 -25.97
CA ALA A 117 -14.31 16.35 -24.81
C ALA A 117 -13.59 16.70 -23.49
N ILE A 118 -12.39 16.21 -23.30
CA ILE A 118 -11.50 16.55 -22.17
C ILE A 118 -10.13 16.89 -22.74
N ASN A 119 -9.67 18.12 -22.54
CA ASN A 119 -8.45 18.62 -23.15
C ASN A 119 -7.47 19.13 -22.08
N LEU A 120 -6.53 18.27 -21.72
CA LEU A 120 -5.49 18.51 -20.71
C LEU A 120 -4.14 18.76 -21.41
N LYS A 121 -3.84 20.02 -21.73
CA LYS A 121 -2.63 20.41 -22.47
C LYS A 121 -1.42 20.66 -21.57
N GLY A 122 -0.25 20.60 -22.19
CA GLY A 122 1.03 20.87 -21.53
C GLY A 122 1.43 19.76 -20.57
N SER A 123 1.81 20.09 -19.34
CA SER A 123 2.25 19.13 -18.32
C SER A 123 1.09 18.56 -17.48
N CYS A 124 -0.05 18.26 -18.13
CA CYS A 124 -1.24 17.72 -17.46
C CYS A 124 -1.37 16.20 -17.63
N TYR A 125 -1.71 15.52 -16.53
CA TYR A 125 -1.86 14.07 -16.42
C TYR A 125 -3.28 13.76 -15.92
N GLY A 126 -3.98 12.82 -16.58
CA GLY A 126 -5.33 12.42 -16.21
C GLY A 126 -5.41 10.94 -15.85
N THR A 127 -5.91 10.62 -14.67
CA THR A 127 -6.32 9.27 -14.26
C THR A 127 -7.84 9.24 -14.17
N PHE A 128 -8.47 8.36 -14.95
CA PHE A 128 -9.91 8.16 -14.99
C PHE A 128 -10.23 6.76 -14.50
N ARG A 129 -11.16 6.63 -13.58
CA ARG A 129 -11.46 5.32 -12.99
C ARG A 129 -12.95 5.11 -12.68
N ASN A 130 -13.33 3.83 -12.65
CA ASN A 130 -14.61 3.32 -12.15
C ASN A 130 -15.84 3.96 -12.83
N GLY A 131 -15.96 3.91 -14.16
CA GLY A 131 -17.15 4.42 -14.80
C GLY A 131 -17.10 4.55 -16.32
N THR A 132 -17.94 5.43 -16.86
CA THR A 132 -18.06 5.59 -18.31
C THR A 132 -18.14 7.06 -18.71
N LEU A 133 -17.29 7.45 -19.66
CA LEU A 133 -17.36 8.73 -20.36
C LEU A 133 -18.00 8.49 -21.75
N LYS A 134 -19.19 9.03 -21.96
CA LYS A 134 -19.81 9.07 -23.30
C LYS A 134 -19.50 10.39 -23.99
N ILE A 135 -19.12 10.34 -25.25
CA ILE A 135 -18.67 11.50 -26.01
C ILE A 135 -19.62 11.75 -27.18
N LYS A 136 -20.26 12.91 -27.15
CA LYS A 136 -21.14 13.41 -28.23
C LYS A 136 -20.66 14.78 -28.71
N ASN A 137 -20.84 15.05 -30.01
CA ASN A 137 -20.55 16.35 -30.63
C ASN A 137 -19.11 16.87 -30.41
N CYS A 138 -18.13 15.98 -30.34
CA CYS A 138 -16.71 16.33 -30.20
C CYS A 138 -15.91 15.66 -31.31
N SER A 139 -14.91 16.34 -31.84
CA SER A 139 -13.99 15.78 -32.85
C SER A 139 -12.92 14.88 -32.22
N ALA A 140 -12.65 15.06 -30.94
CA ALA A 140 -11.75 14.25 -30.14
C ALA A 140 -12.32 14.00 -28.74
N GLY A 141 -11.92 12.89 -28.13
CA GLY A 141 -12.29 12.53 -26.77
C GLY A 141 -11.34 13.12 -25.72
N ILE A 142 -10.52 12.31 -25.10
CA ILE A 142 -9.55 12.73 -24.09
C ILE A 142 -8.22 13.04 -24.77
N ASN A 143 -7.67 14.22 -24.50
CA ASN A 143 -6.34 14.63 -24.93
C ASN A 143 -5.52 15.09 -23.72
N ALA A 144 -4.32 14.53 -23.51
CA ALA A 144 -3.44 14.86 -22.38
C ALA A 144 -1.97 14.52 -22.67
N LEU A 145 -1.07 14.89 -21.78
CA LEU A 145 0.32 14.43 -21.82
C LEU A 145 0.41 12.94 -21.43
N SER A 146 -0.31 12.54 -20.40
CA SER A 146 -0.47 11.13 -20.02
C SER A 146 -1.89 10.84 -19.56
N VAL A 147 -2.41 9.66 -19.95
CA VAL A 147 -3.74 9.17 -19.56
C VAL A 147 -3.65 7.77 -18.98
N ASP A 148 -4.19 7.61 -17.79
CA ASP A 148 -4.41 6.32 -17.15
C ASP A 148 -5.93 6.03 -17.11
N LEU A 149 -6.36 4.88 -17.67
CA LEU A 149 -7.71 4.35 -17.53
C LEU A 149 -7.67 3.10 -16.65
N ASP A 150 -8.47 3.07 -15.59
CA ASP A 150 -8.60 1.93 -14.69
C ASP A 150 -10.07 1.62 -14.42
N ASN A 151 -10.56 0.46 -14.91
CA ASN A 151 -11.98 0.10 -14.90
C ASN A 151 -12.87 1.21 -15.48
N PHE A 152 -12.42 1.82 -16.57
CA PHE A 152 -13.02 3.01 -17.15
C PHE A 152 -13.32 2.86 -18.64
N ASN A 153 -14.52 3.27 -19.05
CA ASN A 153 -14.97 3.16 -20.44
C ASN A 153 -15.03 4.54 -21.10
N VAL A 154 -14.43 4.67 -22.26
CA VAL A 154 -14.58 5.81 -23.16
C VAL A 154 -15.41 5.36 -24.35
N ASP A 155 -16.61 5.92 -24.52
CA ASP A 155 -17.57 5.53 -25.55
C ASP A 155 -17.95 6.72 -26.44
N ALA A 156 -17.44 6.71 -27.65
CA ALA A 156 -17.76 7.66 -28.72
C ALA A 156 -18.47 6.99 -29.92
N THR A 157 -19.10 5.84 -29.71
CA THR A 157 -19.76 5.06 -30.81
C THR A 157 -20.96 5.79 -31.38
N GLU A 158 -21.64 6.66 -30.62
CA GLU A 158 -22.76 7.47 -31.10
C GLU A 158 -22.30 8.77 -31.77
N ASN A 159 -20.99 9.05 -31.85
CA ASN A 159 -20.40 10.29 -32.36
C ASN A 159 -19.61 10.02 -33.66
N SER A 160 -20.19 10.31 -34.83
CA SER A 160 -19.52 10.16 -36.12
C SER A 160 -18.34 11.10 -36.34
N ASP A 161 -18.31 12.20 -35.64
CA ASP A 161 -17.29 13.24 -35.79
C ASP A 161 -16.04 12.97 -34.95
N CYS A 162 -16.14 12.09 -33.94
CA CYS A 162 -15.02 11.71 -33.10
C CYS A 162 -13.98 10.87 -33.85
N LYS A 163 -12.90 11.49 -34.27
CA LYS A 163 -11.81 10.83 -35.01
C LYS A 163 -10.80 10.15 -34.11
N LYS A 164 -10.71 10.57 -32.84
CA LYS A 164 -9.78 10.04 -31.84
C LYS A 164 -10.45 10.03 -30.47
N ALA A 165 -10.73 8.84 -29.89
CA ALA A 165 -11.33 8.81 -28.55
C ALA A 165 -10.33 9.11 -27.45
N LEU A 166 -9.08 8.65 -27.62
CA LEU A 166 -8.01 8.87 -26.67
C LEU A 166 -6.73 9.28 -27.41
N SER A 167 -6.15 10.40 -27.02
CA SER A 167 -4.90 10.92 -27.59
C SER A 167 -3.99 11.40 -26.46
N ALA A 168 -2.83 10.76 -26.29
CA ALA A 168 -1.87 11.20 -25.29
C ALA A 168 -0.42 10.85 -25.65
N GLY A 169 0.51 11.48 -24.96
CA GLY A 169 1.92 11.10 -25.01
C GLY A 169 2.12 9.69 -24.51
N GLU A 170 1.67 9.43 -23.28
CA GLU A 170 1.71 8.13 -22.62
C GLU A 170 0.30 7.66 -22.27
N ILE A 171 0.00 6.39 -22.53
CA ILE A 171 -1.32 5.80 -22.27
C ILE A 171 -1.16 4.51 -21.48
N ARG A 172 -1.88 4.40 -20.37
CA ARG A 172 -2.01 3.18 -19.60
C ARG A 172 -3.47 2.80 -19.45
N ILE A 173 -3.83 1.62 -19.96
CA ILE A 173 -5.19 1.07 -19.89
C ILE A 173 -5.14 -0.24 -19.13
N VAL A 174 -5.83 -0.32 -17.99
CA VAL A 174 -5.84 -1.49 -17.11
C VAL A 174 -7.27 -1.84 -16.65
N GLY A 175 -7.39 -2.98 -15.96
CA GLY A 175 -8.66 -3.46 -15.43
C GLY A 175 -9.66 -3.80 -16.53
N ASN A 176 -10.95 -3.56 -16.32
CA ASN A 176 -12.01 -3.74 -17.32
C ASN A 176 -12.30 -2.42 -18.04
N SER A 177 -11.30 -1.86 -18.73
CA SER A 177 -11.41 -0.58 -19.44
C SER A 177 -11.63 -0.80 -20.92
N SER A 178 -12.52 -0.01 -21.54
CA SER A 178 -12.82 -0.04 -22.98
C SER A 178 -12.65 1.34 -23.60
N VAL A 179 -12.22 1.36 -24.88
CA VAL A 179 -12.19 2.59 -25.68
C VAL A 179 -12.88 2.30 -27.02
N LYS A 180 -13.95 2.98 -27.30
CA LYS A 180 -14.82 2.68 -28.45
C LYS A 180 -15.10 3.91 -29.29
N VAL A 181 -14.91 3.80 -30.59
CA VAL A 181 -15.26 4.81 -31.62
C VAL A 181 -16.06 4.17 -32.75
N GLN A 182 -16.54 5.01 -33.66
CA GLN A 182 -17.06 4.54 -34.95
C GLN A 182 -15.98 3.81 -35.77
N PRO A 183 -16.34 2.81 -36.60
CA PRO A 183 -15.39 2.14 -37.48
C PRO A 183 -14.54 3.11 -38.30
N ASN A 184 -13.29 2.76 -38.57
CA ASN A 184 -12.30 3.54 -39.31
C ASN A 184 -11.80 4.82 -38.60
N ASN A 185 -12.14 5.03 -37.33
CA ASN A 185 -11.58 6.08 -36.50
C ASN A 185 -10.56 5.50 -35.51
N ASN A 186 -9.68 6.36 -34.96
CA ASN A 186 -8.69 5.94 -34.00
C ASN A 186 -9.30 5.85 -32.60
N ALA A 187 -9.37 4.65 -32.04
CA ALA A 187 -9.67 4.50 -30.63
C ALA A 187 -8.56 5.14 -29.78
N ILE A 188 -7.32 4.89 -30.15
CA ILE A 188 -6.14 5.33 -29.40
C ILE A 188 -5.13 5.95 -30.36
N THR A 189 -4.60 7.13 -29.97
CA THR A 189 -3.45 7.78 -30.60
C THR A 189 -2.40 8.05 -29.51
N PHE A 190 -1.19 7.58 -29.70
CA PHE A 190 -0.10 7.70 -28.73
C PHE A 190 1.19 8.24 -29.35
N SER A 191 2.11 8.78 -28.55
CA SER A 191 3.43 9.24 -29.06
C SER A 191 4.63 8.74 -28.26
N ARG A 192 4.41 8.14 -27.11
CA ARG A 192 5.46 7.63 -26.22
C ARG A 192 5.09 6.25 -25.68
N ASP A 193 5.95 5.72 -24.80
CA ASP A 193 5.75 4.44 -24.12
C ASP A 193 4.36 4.31 -23.51
N SER A 194 3.56 3.44 -24.10
CA SER A 194 2.18 3.20 -23.74
C SER A 194 1.92 1.74 -23.46
N LYS A 195 0.96 1.44 -22.58
CA LYS A 195 0.69 0.08 -22.11
C LYS A 195 -0.79 -0.22 -22.06
N ILE A 196 -1.20 -1.31 -22.71
CA ILE A 196 -2.56 -1.83 -22.64
C ILE A 196 -2.54 -3.21 -21.97
N LYS A 197 -3.23 -3.31 -20.85
CA LYS A 197 -3.47 -4.54 -20.09
C LYS A 197 -4.90 -4.51 -19.57
N THR A 198 -5.89 -4.77 -20.44
CA THR A 198 -7.32 -4.68 -20.13
C THR A 198 -8.08 -5.95 -20.49
N THR A 199 -9.18 -6.21 -19.79
CA THR A 199 -10.17 -7.22 -20.19
C THR A 199 -11.31 -6.62 -21.03
N GLY A 200 -11.34 -5.30 -21.21
CA GLY A 200 -12.33 -4.59 -22.01
C GLY A 200 -12.06 -4.62 -23.51
N VAL A 201 -12.91 -3.92 -24.27
CA VAL A 201 -12.89 -3.91 -25.74
C VAL A 201 -12.32 -2.59 -26.25
N ILE A 202 -11.36 -2.67 -27.16
CA ILE A 202 -10.86 -1.54 -27.94
C ILE A 202 -11.49 -1.63 -29.35
N GLN A 203 -12.42 -0.72 -29.62
CA GLN A 203 -13.15 -0.63 -30.91
C GLN A 203 -12.61 0.56 -31.70
N GLY A 204 -11.99 0.27 -32.83
CA GLY A 204 -11.30 1.22 -33.70
C GLY A 204 -9.80 0.95 -33.76
N THR A 205 -9.07 1.76 -34.52
CA THR A 205 -7.62 1.56 -34.72
C THR A 205 -6.78 2.11 -33.59
N ILE A 206 -5.59 1.55 -33.44
CA ILE A 206 -4.50 2.13 -32.62
C ILE A 206 -3.46 2.71 -33.58
N ALA A 207 -3.09 3.96 -33.38
CA ALA A 207 -2.16 4.68 -34.25
C ALA A 207 -1.12 5.47 -33.46
N GLY A 208 0.11 5.51 -33.94
CA GLY A 208 1.11 6.49 -33.50
C GLY A 208 0.70 7.90 -33.91
N ALA A 209 1.03 8.90 -33.13
CA ALA A 209 0.78 10.31 -33.45
C ALA A 209 1.66 10.80 -34.62
N SER A 210 2.81 10.16 -34.83
CA SER A 210 3.75 10.36 -35.93
C SER A 210 4.38 9.01 -36.33
N GLU A 211 5.13 9.01 -37.42
CA GLU A 211 5.93 7.83 -37.84
C GLU A 211 6.99 7.42 -36.81
N ASP A 212 7.45 8.39 -35.99
CA ASP A 212 8.43 8.16 -34.93
C ASP A 212 7.80 7.71 -33.59
N SER A 213 6.47 7.53 -33.52
CA SER A 213 5.80 7.08 -32.31
C SER A 213 6.12 5.64 -32.01
N THR A 214 6.77 5.39 -30.89
CA THR A 214 7.25 4.06 -30.47
C THR A 214 6.84 3.75 -29.05
N GLY A 215 6.98 2.49 -28.63
CA GLY A 215 6.82 2.09 -27.22
C GLY A 215 5.41 1.65 -26.82
N MET A 216 4.47 1.48 -27.77
CA MET A 216 3.20 0.80 -27.45
C MET A 216 3.45 -0.67 -27.13
N ARG A 217 2.90 -1.14 -26.00
CA ARG A 217 2.96 -2.54 -25.59
C ARG A 217 1.57 -3.02 -25.16
N ILE A 218 1.04 -3.99 -25.90
CA ILE A 218 -0.28 -4.59 -25.66
C ILE A 218 -0.06 -5.99 -25.10
N PHE A 219 -0.54 -6.23 -23.87
CA PHE A 219 -0.41 -7.50 -23.15
C PHE A 219 -1.68 -8.35 -23.18
N ASN A 220 -2.85 -7.72 -23.20
CA ASN A 220 -4.15 -8.35 -23.36
C ASN A 220 -5.19 -7.32 -23.79
N GLY A 221 -6.38 -7.79 -24.11
CA GLY A 221 -7.52 -6.99 -24.55
C GLY A 221 -8.24 -7.65 -25.72
N LEU A 222 -9.45 -7.15 -25.98
CA LEU A 222 -10.26 -7.54 -27.14
C LEU A 222 -10.30 -6.39 -28.13
N PHE A 223 -10.01 -6.63 -29.39
CA PHE A 223 -9.88 -5.59 -30.42
C PHE A 223 -10.81 -5.90 -31.59
N THR A 224 -11.52 -4.89 -32.10
CA THR A 224 -12.33 -5.04 -33.31
C THR A 224 -11.48 -5.09 -34.58
N GLU A 225 -10.32 -4.48 -34.55
CA GLU A 225 -9.33 -4.49 -35.61
C GLU A 225 -8.04 -5.09 -35.11
N LYS A 226 -7.36 -5.93 -35.89
CA LYS A 226 -6.08 -6.54 -35.50
C LYS A 226 -5.07 -5.43 -35.23
N PRO A 227 -4.54 -5.30 -34.00
CA PRO A 227 -3.45 -4.37 -33.73
C PRO A 227 -2.22 -4.72 -34.57
N ARG A 228 -1.38 -3.75 -34.86
CA ARG A 228 -0.10 -4.02 -35.55
C ARG A 228 0.78 -4.89 -34.66
N ASP A 229 1.47 -5.84 -35.27
CA ASP A 229 2.33 -6.77 -34.53
C ASP A 229 3.45 -6.02 -33.74
N GLU A 230 3.91 -4.87 -34.25
CA GLU A 230 4.87 -3.99 -33.56
C GLU A 230 4.36 -3.34 -32.28
N TYR A 231 3.04 -3.31 -32.06
CA TYR A 231 2.40 -2.79 -30.85
C TYR A 231 2.19 -3.87 -29.79
N LEU A 232 2.30 -5.14 -30.16
CA LEU A 232 2.17 -6.22 -29.20
C LEU A 232 3.39 -6.26 -28.27
N ALA A 233 3.16 -6.53 -27.02
CA ALA A 233 4.25 -6.88 -26.12
C ALA A 233 4.94 -8.14 -26.63
N LYS A 234 6.24 -8.19 -26.51
CA LYS A 234 7.00 -9.34 -26.99
C LYS A 234 6.59 -10.60 -26.24
N GLY A 235 6.44 -11.69 -26.96
CA GLY A 235 5.88 -12.93 -26.42
C GLY A 235 4.36 -13.02 -26.49
N TYR A 236 3.71 -12.01 -27.08
CA TYR A 236 2.24 -12.00 -27.29
C TYR A 236 1.89 -12.03 -28.76
N GLU A 237 0.71 -12.57 -29.06
CA GLU A 237 0.14 -12.65 -30.39
C GLU A 237 -1.34 -12.29 -30.39
N ALA A 238 -1.86 -11.85 -31.54
CA ALA A 238 -3.28 -11.54 -31.73
C ALA A 238 -3.97 -12.74 -32.40
N LYS A 239 -4.88 -13.39 -31.68
CA LYS A 239 -5.71 -14.50 -32.18
C LYS A 239 -7.15 -14.03 -32.37
N ALA A 240 -7.77 -14.35 -33.51
CA ALA A 240 -9.20 -14.13 -33.70
C ALA A 240 -9.98 -15.13 -32.83
N ASN A 241 -10.97 -14.63 -32.08
CA ASN A 241 -11.87 -15.47 -31.29
C ASN A 241 -13.19 -15.75 -32.05
N ASP A 242 -14.04 -16.60 -31.49
CA ASP A 242 -15.33 -17.01 -32.09
C ASP A 242 -16.31 -15.85 -32.30
N SER A 243 -16.12 -14.72 -31.62
CA SER A 243 -16.93 -13.50 -31.77
C SER A 243 -16.41 -12.55 -32.85
N GLY A 244 -15.34 -12.94 -33.57
CA GLY A 244 -14.71 -12.13 -34.61
C GLY A 244 -13.85 -10.97 -34.08
N LEU A 245 -13.56 -10.95 -32.79
CA LEU A 245 -12.63 -10.00 -32.16
C LEU A 245 -11.22 -10.61 -32.13
N PHE A 246 -10.22 -9.76 -32.15
CA PHE A 246 -8.83 -10.15 -31.90
C PHE A 246 -8.54 -10.09 -30.42
N GLU A 247 -8.14 -11.21 -29.84
CA GLU A 247 -7.71 -11.35 -28.47
C GLU A 247 -6.18 -11.41 -28.44
N ILE A 248 -5.57 -10.63 -27.54
CA ILE A 248 -4.13 -10.67 -27.34
C ILE A 248 -3.82 -11.65 -26.23
N VAL A 249 -3.06 -12.68 -26.59
CA VAL A 249 -2.69 -13.78 -25.71
C VAL A 249 -1.18 -14.01 -25.72
N PRO A 250 -0.60 -14.52 -24.65
CA PRO A 250 0.79 -14.95 -24.67
C PRO A 250 0.95 -16.14 -25.64
N THR A 251 2.08 -16.21 -26.32
CA THR A 251 2.45 -17.35 -27.15
C THR A 251 2.51 -18.64 -26.34
N ASP A 252 2.35 -19.78 -26.99
CA ASP A 252 2.37 -21.10 -26.32
C ASP A 252 3.69 -21.37 -25.54
N GLU A 253 4.80 -20.76 -25.96
CA GLU A 253 6.10 -20.86 -25.30
C GLU A 253 6.20 -19.94 -24.08
N TYR A 254 5.53 -18.78 -24.11
CA TYR A 254 5.59 -17.76 -23.05
C TYR A 254 4.53 -17.96 -21.96
N ALA A 255 3.34 -18.46 -22.32
CA ALA A 255 2.23 -18.66 -21.40
C ALA A 255 2.58 -19.49 -20.14
N PRO A 256 3.32 -20.61 -20.23
CA PRO A 256 3.70 -21.38 -19.04
C PRO A 256 4.57 -20.60 -18.05
N LEU A 257 5.48 -19.76 -18.55
CA LEU A 257 6.35 -18.92 -17.71
C LEU A 257 5.55 -17.85 -16.98
N LEU A 258 4.67 -17.15 -17.70
CA LEU A 258 3.76 -16.15 -17.09
C LEU A 258 2.90 -16.77 -16.01
N LYS A 259 2.34 -17.97 -16.26
CA LYS A 259 1.51 -18.68 -15.29
C LYS A 259 2.29 -19.05 -14.02
N LYS A 260 3.54 -19.47 -14.16
CA LYS A 260 4.41 -19.76 -13.00
C LYS A 260 4.69 -18.50 -12.18
N ILE A 261 5.00 -17.38 -12.83
CA ILE A 261 5.26 -16.10 -12.17
C ILE A 261 4.00 -15.61 -11.45
N GLN A 262 2.85 -15.67 -12.10
CA GLN A 262 1.57 -15.30 -11.49
C GLN A 262 1.28 -16.18 -10.26
N SER A 263 1.50 -17.49 -10.36
CA SER A 263 1.31 -18.42 -9.24
C SER A 263 2.23 -18.09 -8.05
N LEU A 264 3.48 -17.70 -8.31
CA LEU A 264 4.42 -17.25 -7.29
C LEU A 264 3.98 -15.94 -6.62
N GLN A 265 3.47 -14.99 -7.39
CA GLN A 265 2.94 -13.73 -6.87
C GLN A 265 1.70 -13.99 -5.99
N GLU A 266 0.76 -14.80 -6.47
CA GLU A 266 -0.45 -15.18 -5.71
C GLU A 266 -0.10 -15.89 -4.40
N GLU A 267 0.92 -16.74 -4.42
CA GLU A 267 1.39 -17.43 -3.23
C GLU A 267 2.04 -16.46 -2.24
N TYR A 268 2.87 -15.54 -2.72
CA TYR A 268 3.45 -14.49 -1.90
C TYR A 268 2.35 -13.59 -1.29
N ASP A 269 1.42 -13.11 -2.10
CA ASP A 269 0.33 -12.24 -1.65
C ASP A 269 -0.53 -12.91 -0.57
N LYS A 270 -0.81 -14.21 -0.74
CA LYS A 270 -1.53 -15.02 0.25
C LYS A 270 -0.74 -15.15 1.55
N ALA A 271 0.56 -15.43 1.46
CA ALA A 271 1.42 -15.54 2.63
C ALA A 271 1.55 -14.20 3.38
N SER A 272 1.75 -13.10 2.66
CA SER A 272 1.86 -11.74 3.22
C SER A 272 0.55 -11.31 3.91
N LYS A 273 -0.60 -11.60 3.29
CA LYS A 273 -1.91 -11.30 3.89
C LYS A 273 -2.15 -12.10 5.18
N SER A 274 -1.81 -13.39 5.16
CA SER A 274 -1.92 -14.25 6.35
C SER A 274 -0.98 -13.79 7.45
N LEU A 275 0.25 -13.39 7.11
CA LEU A 275 1.24 -12.86 8.05
C LEU A 275 0.76 -11.58 8.73
N ALA A 276 0.11 -10.66 8.00
CA ALA A 276 -0.46 -9.45 8.57
C ALA A 276 -1.49 -9.77 9.67
N SER A 277 -2.38 -10.74 9.40
CA SER A 277 -3.37 -11.21 10.38
C SER A 277 -2.74 -11.89 11.60
N ASP A 278 -1.74 -12.72 11.39
CA ASP A 278 -1.07 -13.45 12.48
C ASP A 278 -0.21 -12.50 13.34
N ARG A 279 0.36 -11.46 12.76
CA ARG A 279 1.05 -10.40 13.50
C ARG A 279 0.09 -9.57 14.37
N GLU A 280 -1.12 -9.31 13.86
CA GLU A 280 -2.18 -8.64 14.64
C GLU A 280 -2.58 -9.48 15.84
N GLU A 281 -2.79 -10.79 15.65
CA GLU A 281 -3.13 -11.73 16.73
C GLU A 281 -2.00 -11.87 17.77
N ALA A 282 -0.74 -11.96 17.33
CA ALA A 282 0.42 -12.00 18.22
C ALA A 282 0.52 -10.70 19.06
N SER A 283 0.32 -9.54 18.43
CA SER A 283 0.35 -8.25 19.13
C SER A 283 -0.79 -8.12 20.14
N ALA A 284 -2.00 -8.58 19.78
CA ALA A 284 -3.13 -8.63 20.70
C ALA A 284 -2.89 -9.58 21.87
N GLY A 285 -2.22 -10.71 21.61
CA GLY A 285 -1.82 -11.67 22.65
C GLY A 285 -0.81 -11.06 23.64
N LEU A 286 0.18 -10.34 23.15
CA LEU A 286 1.14 -9.62 24.01
C LEU A 286 0.45 -8.56 24.88
N GLU A 287 -0.52 -7.81 24.34
CA GLU A 287 -1.29 -6.81 25.09
C GLU A 287 -2.15 -7.46 26.17
N ARG A 288 -2.80 -8.61 25.86
CA ARG A 288 -3.57 -9.37 26.84
C ARG A 288 -2.70 -9.89 27.98
N LEU A 289 -1.53 -10.44 27.65
CA LEU A 289 -0.57 -10.94 28.63
C LEU A 289 -0.07 -9.82 29.56
N GLU A 290 0.35 -8.67 28.99
CA GLU A 290 0.80 -7.51 29.76
C GLU A 290 -0.29 -7.02 30.72
N THR A 291 -1.54 -6.91 30.22
CA THR A 291 -2.69 -6.47 31.02
C THR A 291 -2.93 -7.38 32.23
N LYS A 292 -2.77 -8.70 32.08
CA LYS A 292 -2.95 -9.66 33.19
C LYS A 292 -1.84 -9.53 34.23
N ILE A 293 -0.58 -9.34 33.78
CA ILE A 293 0.56 -9.15 34.70
C ILE A 293 0.41 -7.82 35.45
N GLU A 294 0.02 -6.73 34.75
CA GLU A 294 -0.22 -5.44 35.38
C GLU A 294 -1.35 -5.53 36.43
N ALA A 295 -2.44 -6.22 36.11
CA ALA A 295 -3.55 -6.41 37.03
C ALA A 295 -3.15 -7.25 38.29
N ALA A 296 -2.32 -8.29 38.09
CA ALA A 296 -1.81 -9.05 39.22
C ALA A 296 -0.87 -8.20 40.12
N GLU A 297 -0.06 -7.35 39.51
CA GLU A 297 0.80 -6.43 40.24
C GLU A 297 0.00 -5.36 41.01
N GLU A 298 -1.08 -4.84 40.40
CA GLU A 298 -1.99 -3.88 41.04
C GLU A 298 -2.71 -4.53 42.22
N ALA A 299 -3.22 -5.76 42.08
CA ALA A 299 -3.87 -6.51 43.16
C ALA A 299 -2.92 -6.70 44.37
N LEU A 300 -1.64 -7.04 44.11
CA LEU A 300 -0.63 -7.16 45.18
C LEU A 300 -0.32 -5.84 45.85
N ASN A 301 -0.30 -4.72 45.12
CA ASN A 301 -0.06 -3.39 45.68
C ASN A 301 -1.23 -2.93 46.57
N ASP A 302 -2.48 -3.15 46.09
CA ASP A 302 -3.70 -2.82 46.84
C ASP A 302 -3.80 -3.64 48.12
N GLY A 303 -3.42 -4.94 48.08
CA GLY A 303 -3.39 -5.81 49.22
C GLY A 303 -2.39 -5.36 50.32
N ILE A 304 -1.33 -4.67 49.93
CA ILE A 304 -0.34 -4.13 50.88
C ILE A 304 -0.89 -2.88 51.59
N HIS A 305 -1.79 -2.13 50.95
CA HIS A 305 -2.15 -0.78 51.42
C HIS A 305 -3.58 -0.67 51.95
N ASP A 306 -4.58 -1.33 51.37
CA ASP A 306 -6.00 -1.05 51.65
C ASP A 306 -6.98 -2.24 51.62
N LYS A 307 -6.59 -3.45 51.23
CA LYS A 307 -7.43 -4.65 51.11
C LYS A 307 -7.04 -5.77 52.10
N ASP A 308 -7.97 -6.74 52.28
CA ASP A 308 -7.63 -8.02 52.90
C ASP A 308 -6.54 -8.74 52.09
N ILE A 309 -5.39 -8.96 52.72
CA ILE A 309 -4.21 -9.58 52.10
C ILE A 309 -4.56 -10.94 51.48
N ASN A 310 -5.46 -11.72 52.08
CA ASN A 310 -5.84 -13.03 51.57
C ASN A 310 -6.65 -12.90 50.24
N GLU A 311 -7.53 -11.88 50.13
CA GLU A 311 -8.28 -11.60 48.92
C GLU A 311 -7.38 -11.12 47.78
N ALA A 312 -6.48 -10.18 48.08
CA ALA A 312 -5.53 -9.63 47.12
C ALA A 312 -4.57 -10.70 46.56
N VAL A 313 -4.17 -11.59 47.43
CA VAL A 313 -3.29 -12.70 47.06
C VAL A 313 -4.01 -13.72 46.19
N ALA A 314 -5.25 -14.11 46.51
CA ALA A 314 -6.05 -15.03 45.70
C ALA A 314 -6.35 -14.45 44.31
N GLU A 315 -6.62 -13.14 44.23
CA GLU A 315 -6.80 -12.40 42.97
C GLU A 315 -5.52 -12.42 42.12
N ALA A 316 -4.37 -12.06 42.72
CA ALA A 316 -3.10 -12.06 42.05
C ALA A 316 -2.67 -13.45 41.55
N GLU A 317 -2.92 -14.49 42.35
CA GLU A 317 -2.65 -15.90 41.96
C GLU A 317 -3.45 -16.32 40.73
N THR A 318 -4.72 -15.99 40.68
CA THR A 318 -5.58 -16.28 39.54
C THR A 318 -5.06 -15.60 38.28
N LEU A 319 -4.72 -14.29 38.40
CA LEU A 319 -4.16 -13.51 37.30
C LEU A 319 -2.81 -14.00 36.82
N ILE A 320 -1.93 -14.43 37.75
CA ILE A 320 -0.63 -15.03 37.42
C ILE A 320 -0.81 -16.35 36.67
N GLN A 321 -1.75 -17.19 37.09
CA GLN A 321 -2.07 -18.44 36.36
C GLN A 321 -2.60 -18.17 34.96
N GLU A 322 -3.49 -17.21 34.80
CA GLU A 322 -4.02 -16.80 33.51
C GLU A 322 -2.91 -16.21 32.61
N ALA A 323 -2.00 -15.38 33.18
CA ALA A 323 -0.86 -14.83 32.46
C ALA A 323 0.11 -15.93 32.00
N SER A 324 0.38 -16.91 32.85
CA SER A 324 1.24 -18.05 32.52
C SER A 324 0.65 -18.90 31.37
N LYS A 325 -0.67 -19.09 31.39
CA LYS A 325 -1.39 -19.79 30.31
C LYS A 325 -1.31 -18.99 29.01
N GLU A 326 -1.61 -17.71 29.01
CA GLU A 326 -1.55 -16.83 27.84
C GLU A 326 -0.13 -16.81 27.27
N LEU A 327 0.90 -16.72 28.12
CA LEU A 327 2.30 -16.77 27.72
C LEU A 327 2.64 -18.09 27.00
N SER A 328 2.11 -19.22 27.48
CA SER A 328 2.30 -20.53 26.86
C SER A 328 1.64 -20.63 25.48
N GLU A 329 0.40 -20.18 25.39
CA GLU A 329 -0.38 -20.18 24.16
C GLU A 329 0.26 -19.29 23.10
N LEU A 330 0.67 -18.08 23.47
CA LEU A 330 1.30 -17.12 22.57
C LEU A 330 2.66 -17.58 22.07
N LYS A 331 3.47 -18.19 22.93
CA LYS A 331 4.75 -18.79 22.54
C LYS A 331 4.56 -19.91 21.51
N SER A 332 3.58 -20.76 21.73
CA SER A 332 3.26 -21.86 20.82
C SER A 332 2.75 -21.34 19.47
N PHE A 333 1.94 -20.32 19.50
CA PHE A 333 1.41 -19.67 18.30
C PHE A 333 2.53 -19.03 17.46
N ILE A 334 3.36 -18.17 18.06
CA ILE A 334 4.47 -17.49 17.37
C ILE A 334 5.45 -18.51 16.79
N ALA A 335 5.71 -19.57 17.52
CA ALA A 335 6.57 -20.65 17.10
C ALA A 335 6.06 -21.40 15.88
N LEU A 336 4.80 -21.79 15.91
CA LEU A 336 4.16 -22.51 14.81
C LEU A 336 4.13 -21.63 13.56
N ARG A 337 3.68 -20.39 13.70
CA ARG A 337 3.56 -19.45 12.58
C ARG A 337 4.92 -19.05 12.00
N GLY A 338 5.89 -18.73 12.83
CA GLY A 338 7.25 -18.48 12.37
C GLY A 338 7.81 -19.64 11.55
N LYS A 339 7.51 -20.87 11.94
CA LYS A 339 7.87 -22.05 11.16
C LYS A 339 7.19 -22.07 9.80
N GLU A 340 5.88 -21.95 9.75
CA GLU A 340 5.09 -22.01 8.53
C GLU A 340 5.51 -20.95 7.51
N TYR A 341 5.74 -19.71 7.97
CA TYR A 341 6.19 -18.62 7.11
C TYR A 341 7.60 -18.82 6.58
N SER A 342 8.49 -19.27 7.42
CA SER A 342 9.84 -19.56 6.99
C SER A 342 9.88 -20.72 5.97
N GLU A 343 9.09 -21.77 6.10
CA GLU A 343 8.95 -22.83 5.08
C GLU A 343 8.37 -22.26 3.76
N THR A 344 7.39 -21.40 3.87
CA THR A 344 6.75 -20.77 2.72
C THR A 344 7.70 -19.81 1.99
N GLY A 345 8.38 -18.94 2.71
CA GLY A 345 9.35 -18.01 2.13
C GLY A 345 10.45 -18.74 1.37
N LYS A 346 11.04 -19.78 1.94
CA LYS A 346 12.08 -20.62 1.29
C LYS A 346 11.58 -21.33 0.05
N ARG A 347 10.33 -21.79 0.06
CA ARG A 347 9.74 -22.45 -1.09
C ARG A 347 9.54 -21.45 -2.24
N ILE A 348 9.00 -20.27 -1.96
CA ILE A 348 8.84 -19.21 -2.95
C ILE A 348 10.20 -18.83 -3.56
N GLN A 349 11.23 -18.68 -2.74
CA GLN A 349 12.58 -18.36 -3.21
C GLN A 349 13.15 -19.45 -4.11
N LYS A 350 13.00 -20.71 -3.74
CA LYS A 350 13.45 -21.83 -4.56
C LYS A 350 12.71 -21.90 -5.91
N GLU A 351 11.41 -21.73 -5.89
CA GLU A 351 10.61 -21.74 -7.12
C GLU A 351 10.98 -20.56 -8.04
N CYS A 352 11.34 -19.42 -7.47
CA CYS A 352 11.87 -18.29 -8.23
C CYS A 352 13.25 -18.61 -8.85
N ASP A 353 14.16 -19.24 -8.14
CA ASP A 353 15.47 -19.70 -8.65
C ASP A 353 15.30 -20.77 -9.74
N ASP A 354 14.39 -21.72 -9.58
CA ASP A 354 14.08 -22.74 -10.58
C ASP A 354 13.50 -22.11 -11.86
N LEU A 355 12.66 -21.08 -11.72
CA LEU A 355 12.08 -20.35 -12.84
C LEU A 355 13.14 -19.51 -13.57
N GLU A 356 14.05 -18.85 -12.87
CA GLU A 356 15.19 -18.16 -13.48
C GLU A 356 16.09 -19.12 -14.27
N ALA A 357 16.31 -20.33 -13.77
CA ALA A 357 17.05 -21.36 -14.47
C ALA A 357 16.34 -21.90 -15.72
N GLU A 358 15.01 -21.94 -15.74
CA GLU A 358 14.22 -22.23 -16.95
C GLU A 358 14.35 -21.09 -17.98
N MET A 359 14.18 -19.85 -17.52
CA MET A 359 14.24 -18.68 -18.38
C MET A 359 15.63 -18.45 -18.98
N ALA A 360 16.69 -18.91 -18.31
CA ALA A 360 18.05 -18.89 -18.85
C ALA A 360 18.23 -19.77 -20.10
N LYS A 361 17.32 -20.69 -20.37
CA LYS A 361 17.40 -21.64 -21.50
C LYS A 361 16.68 -21.16 -22.75
N ILE A 362 15.89 -20.09 -22.66
CA ILE A 362 15.10 -19.56 -23.78
C ILE A 362 15.74 -18.29 -24.38
N ASP A 363 15.36 -17.96 -25.61
CA ASP A 363 15.79 -16.73 -26.29
C ASP A 363 15.07 -15.50 -25.71
N GLN A 364 15.71 -14.87 -24.72
CA GLN A 364 15.15 -13.73 -24.00
C GLN A 364 14.86 -12.49 -24.86
N SER A 365 15.45 -12.42 -26.08
CA SER A 365 15.18 -11.31 -26.99
C SER A 365 13.75 -11.30 -27.54
N LYS A 366 13.03 -12.43 -27.42
CA LYS A 366 11.69 -12.65 -27.96
C LYS A 366 10.56 -12.29 -26.98
N TYR A 367 10.86 -11.99 -25.71
CA TYR A 367 9.88 -11.83 -24.66
C TYR A 367 10.03 -10.49 -23.93
N ASP A 368 8.89 -9.93 -23.49
CA ASP A 368 8.88 -8.72 -22.66
C ASP A 368 8.79 -9.10 -21.17
N PHE A 369 9.93 -9.06 -20.52
CA PHE A 369 10.04 -9.36 -19.10
C PHE A 369 10.11 -8.12 -18.19
N ASP A 370 10.02 -6.92 -18.74
CA ASP A 370 10.13 -5.64 -18.01
C ASP A 370 9.05 -5.45 -16.92
N ASN A 371 7.98 -6.26 -16.98
CA ASN A 371 6.87 -6.21 -16.04
C ASN A 371 6.80 -7.39 -15.07
N LEU A 372 7.78 -8.29 -15.12
CA LEU A 372 7.82 -9.51 -14.32
C LEU A 372 8.95 -9.37 -13.32
N ASP A 373 8.64 -8.74 -12.17
CA ASP A 373 9.64 -8.50 -11.13
C ASP A 373 9.75 -9.70 -10.18
N ILE A 374 10.27 -10.81 -10.73
CA ILE A 374 10.58 -12.03 -9.96
C ILE A 374 11.58 -11.70 -8.84
N SER A 375 12.49 -10.72 -9.07
CA SER A 375 13.43 -10.28 -8.04
C SER A 375 12.75 -9.56 -6.88
N SER A 376 11.68 -8.84 -7.14
CA SER A 376 10.88 -8.25 -6.07
C SER A 376 10.16 -9.31 -5.26
N ILE A 377 9.51 -10.29 -5.92
CA ILE A 377 8.84 -11.41 -5.24
C ILE A 377 9.83 -12.15 -4.34
N ARG A 378 11.01 -12.47 -4.87
CA ARG A 378 12.07 -13.15 -4.13
C ARG A 378 12.55 -12.34 -2.93
N ASN A 379 12.88 -11.08 -3.12
CA ASN A 379 13.38 -10.21 -2.05
C ASN A 379 12.30 -9.98 -0.99
N MET A 380 11.05 -9.76 -1.39
CA MET A 380 9.93 -9.65 -0.45
C MET A 380 9.68 -10.96 0.31
N ALA A 381 9.76 -12.11 -0.37
CA ALA A 381 9.64 -13.41 0.29
C ALA A 381 10.77 -13.66 1.30
N ALA A 382 11.99 -13.20 1.00
CA ALA A 382 13.13 -13.28 1.91
C ALA A 382 13.01 -12.30 3.08
N GLU A 383 12.64 -11.05 2.81
CA GLU A 383 12.67 -9.98 3.80
C GLU A 383 11.42 -9.96 4.69
N GLU A 384 10.25 -10.31 4.15
CA GLU A 384 8.98 -10.19 4.86
C GLU A 384 8.46 -11.53 5.37
N ILE A 385 8.52 -12.59 4.54
CA ILE A 385 7.94 -13.89 4.88
C ILE A 385 8.92 -14.75 5.64
N GLU A 386 10.18 -14.83 5.19
CA GLU A 386 11.22 -15.63 5.85
C GLU A 386 11.51 -15.17 7.26
N THR A 387 11.61 -13.88 7.44
CA THR A 387 11.94 -13.28 8.73
C THR A 387 10.72 -13.09 9.62
N ALA A 388 9.52 -13.51 9.15
CA ALA A 388 8.31 -13.42 9.92
C ALA A 388 8.47 -14.06 11.30
N PHE A 389 8.25 -13.29 12.35
CA PHE A 389 8.47 -13.69 13.76
C PHE A 389 9.92 -14.02 14.14
N SER A 390 10.93 -13.81 13.26
CA SER A 390 12.33 -14.07 13.59
C SER A 390 13.22 -12.85 13.58
N SER A 391 12.93 -11.89 12.71
CA SER A 391 13.63 -10.61 12.71
C SER A 391 12.67 -9.49 12.28
N ASP A 392 12.04 -8.85 13.24
CA ASP A 392 11.26 -7.64 13.00
C ASP A 392 12.11 -6.40 13.27
N LYS A 393 11.86 -5.32 12.53
CA LYS A 393 12.53 -4.04 12.77
C LYS A 393 11.85 -3.31 13.93
N TYR A 394 12.63 -3.01 14.96
CA TYR A 394 12.19 -2.12 16.02
C TYR A 394 11.88 -0.72 15.47
N GLU A 395 11.06 0.06 16.21
CA GLU A 395 10.73 1.46 15.86
C GLU A 395 11.96 2.36 15.63
N ASP A 396 13.12 2.02 16.17
CA ASP A 396 14.38 2.72 15.98
C ASP A 396 15.15 2.29 14.71
N GLY A 397 14.62 1.32 13.95
CA GLY A 397 15.21 0.80 12.73
C GLY A 397 16.28 -0.26 12.93
N SER A 398 16.54 -0.70 14.18
CA SER A 398 17.37 -1.87 14.47
C SER A 398 16.63 -3.16 14.16
N GLU A 399 17.36 -4.19 13.71
CA GLU A 399 16.81 -5.51 13.45
C GLU A 399 16.88 -6.37 14.70
N GLY A 400 15.79 -7.06 15.03
CA GLY A 400 15.71 -7.96 16.15
C GLY A 400 14.37 -8.71 16.16
N ASN A 401 14.24 -9.70 17.01
CA ASN A 401 12.99 -10.42 17.13
C ASN A 401 12.07 -9.71 18.13
N TYR A 402 11.23 -8.81 17.61
CA TYR A 402 10.30 -8.04 18.43
C TYR A 402 9.42 -8.94 19.33
N TYR A 403 8.80 -9.96 18.76
CA TYR A 403 7.87 -10.82 19.50
C TYR A 403 8.58 -11.66 20.56
N LEU A 404 9.77 -12.18 20.26
CA LEU A 404 10.57 -12.92 21.23
C LEU A 404 11.09 -12.00 22.36
N SER A 405 11.53 -10.79 22.00
CA SER A 405 11.99 -9.80 23.01
C SER A 405 10.86 -9.34 23.92
N GLU A 406 9.67 -9.12 23.37
CA GLU A 406 8.51 -8.75 24.20
C GLU A 406 8.04 -9.94 25.07
N LEU A 407 8.06 -11.15 24.55
CA LEU A 407 7.78 -12.35 25.34
C LEU A 407 8.82 -12.55 26.46
N GLU A 408 10.09 -12.27 26.19
CA GLU A 408 11.15 -12.36 27.18
C GLU A 408 10.97 -11.29 28.26
N ARG A 409 10.70 -10.05 27.84
CA ARG A 409 10.36 -8.94 28.73
C ARG A 409 9.15 -9.24 29.63
N LEU A 410 8.07 -9.77 29.04
CA LEU A 410 6.86 -10.10 29.78
C LEU A 410 7.05 -11.34 30.67
N SER A 411 7.90 -12.28 30.27
CA SER A 411 8.34 -13.40 31.11
C SER A 411 9.10 -12.91 32.35
N GLU A 412 10.04 -11.98 32.16
CA GLU A 412 10.77 -11.35 33.27
C GLU A 412 9.84 -10.53 34.18
N TYR A 413 8.87 -9.85 33.58
CA TYR A 413 7.87 -9.09 34.34
C TYR A 413 6.98 -10.01 35.18
N LEU A 414 6.55 -11.15 34.63
CA LEU A 414 5.80 -12.16 35.36
C LEU A 414 6.64 -12.75 36.53
N GLU A 415 7.92 -13.08 36.30
CA GLU A 415 8.84 -13.53 37.33
C GLU A 415 9.01 -12.50 38.46
N SER A 416 9.10 -11.22 38.08
CA SER A 416 9.16 -10.12 39.06
C SER A 416 7.89 -10.00 39.90
N THR A 417 6.73 -10.22 39.28
CA THR A 417 5.42 -10.19 39.95
C THR A 417 5.26 -11.39 40.87
N GLU A 418 5.72 -12.59 40.46
CA GLU A 418 5.81 -13.77 41.31
C GLU A 418 6.72 -13.55 42.53
N ALA A 419 7.89 -12.92 42.34
CA ALA A 419 8.78 -12.58 43.41
C ALA A 419 8.17 -11.57 44.39
N LYS A 420 7.29 -10.69 43.92
CA LYS A 420 6.52 -9.75 44.73
C LYS A 420 5.44 -10.46 45.53
N LEU A 421 4.74 -11.41 44.90
CA LEU A 421 3.79 -12.31 45.56
C LEU A 421 4.45 -13.04 46.72
N GLU A 422 5.71 -13.55 46.56
CA GLU A 422 6.50 -14.17 47.62
C GLU A 422 6.78 -13.27 48.82
N LYS A 423 6.94 -11.99 48.60
CA LYS A 423 7.14 -11.00 49.69
C LYS A 423 5.85 -10.74 50.44
N VAL A 424 4.71 -10.65 49.71
CA VAL A 424 3.38 -10.46 50.30
C VAL A 424 2.96 -11.66 51.15
N LYS A 425 3.27 -12.88 50.70
CA LYS A 425 3.04 -14.12 51.43
C LYS A 425 3.67 -14.13 52.83
N LYS A 426 4.84 -13.53 52.98
CA LYS A 426 5.54 -13.53 54.24
C LYS A 426 4.94 -12.59 55.30
N LEU A 427 3.92 -11.83 54.93
CA LEU A 427 3.29 -10.88 55.84
C LEU A 427 2.35 -11.55 56.87
N PRO A 428 1.52 -12.58 56.58
CA PRO A 428 0.81 -13.43 57.53
C PRO A 428 1.16 -14.95 57.36
N ASP A 429 1.47 -15.66 58.45
CA ASP A 429 1.93 -17.08 58.41
C ASP A 429 0.96 -18.06 57.73
N LYS A 430 -0.33 -17.83 57.77
CA LYS A 430 -1.37 -18.69 57.15
C LYS A 430 -1.39 -18.58 55.64
N VAL A 431 -1.11 -17.42 55.06
CA VAL A 431 -1.07 -17.17 53.63
C VAL A 431 0.16 -17.84 53.00
N ASN A 432 1.25 -17.94 53.73
CA ASN A 432 2.50 -18.49 53.24
C ASN A 432 2.42 -19.94 52.72
N LYS A 433 1.53 -20.74 53.29
CA LYS A 433 1.49 -22.20 52.94
C LYS A 433 0.70 -22.49 51.66
N GLU A 434 -0.44 -21.84 51.48
CA GLU A 434 -1.31 -22.03 50.29
C GLU A 434 -0.70 -21.41 49.04
N LEU A 435 -0.15 -20.22 49.16
CA LEU A 435 0.49 -19.45 48.08
C LEU A 435 1.77 -20.08 47.55
N SER A 436 2.54 -20.77 48.40
CA SER A 436 3.75 -21.44 47.97
C SER A 436 3.46 -22.55 46.95
N GLN A 437 2.34 -23.29 47.13
CA GLN A 437 1.94 -24.36 46.22
C GLN A 437 1.52 -23.86 44.84
N GLU A 438 0.81 -22.75 44.80
CA GLU A 438 0.34 -22.18 43.54
C GLU A 438 1.44 -21.45 42.76
N LEU A 439 2.38 -20.76 43.45
CA LEU A 439 3.53 -20.14 42.81
C LEU A 439 4.46 -21.20 42.17
N ASP A 440 4.66 -22.34 42.82
CA ASP A 440 5.47 -23.39 42.27
C ASP A 440 4.81 -24.00 41.01
N ALA A 441 3.48 -24.07 40.97
CA ALA A 441 2.75 -24.45 39.76
C ALA A 441 2.92 -23.42 38.63
N ALA A 442 2.78 -22.15 38.93
CA ALA A 442 2.96 -21.06 37.93
C ALA A 442 4.41 -21.00 37.40
N ARG A 443 5.41 -21.23 38.25
CA ARG A 443 6.83 -21.33 37.83
C ARG A 443 7.07 -22.53 36.92
N LYS A 444 6.40 -23.65 37.17
CA LYS A 444 6.48 -24.83 36.29
C LYS A 444 5.90 -24.53 34.91
N ASP A 445 4.73 -23.88 34.85
CA ASP A 445 4.09 -23.50 33.60
C ASP A 445 4.93 -22.50 32.79
N LEU A 446 5.59 -21.55 33.48
CA LEU A 446 6.53 -20.61 32.86
C LEU A 446 7.76 -21.35 32.28
N ALA A 447 8.30 -22.32 33.02
CA ALA A 447 9.42 -23.15 32.55
C ALA A 447 9.05 -23.98 31.32
N ASP A 448 7.87 -24.59 31.32
CA ASP A 448 7.34 -25.39 30.19
C ASP A 448 7.11 -24.49 28.95
N THR A 449 6.74 -23.24 29.21
CA THR A 449 6.52 -22.22 28.17
C THR A 449 7.85 -21.75 27.57
N LYS A 450 8.88 -21.50 28.39
CA LYS A 450 10.24 -21.18 27.92
C LYS A 450 10.82 -22.31 27.06
N GLN A 451 10.56 -23.57 27.43
CA GLN A 451 10.98 -24.73 26.65
C GLN A 451 10.24 -24.83 25.31
N SER A 452 8.95 -24.48 25.28
CA SER A 452 8.15 -24.42 24.04
C SER A 452 8.67 -23.35 23.08
N LEU A 453 9.09 -22.19 23.61
CA LEU A 453 9.70 -21.11 22.83
C LEU A 453 11.04 -21.50 22.22
N GLU A 454 11.90 -22.18 23.00
CA GLU A 454 13.17 -22.70 22.49
C GLU A 454 12.98 -23.73 21.38
N ALA A 455 11.97 -24.60 21.54
CA ALA A 455 11.59 -25.54 20.49
C ALA A 455 11.08 -24.85 19.23
N ALA A 456 10.41 -23.72 19.42
CA ALA A 456 9.92 -22.85 18.37
C ALA A 456 11.05 -22.19 17.59
N ASN A 457 12.03 -21.62 18.30
CA ASN A 457 13.20 -21.00 17.68
C ASN A 457 14.01 -22.01 16.86
N LYS A 458 14.16 -23.27 17.34
CA LYS A 458 14.78 -24.33 16.54
C LYS A 458 14.01 -24.62 15.25
N LYS A 459 12.69 -24.67 15.36
CA LYS A 459 11.84 -24.85 14.18
C LYS A 459 11.96 -23.68 13.19
N GLN A 460 12.10 -22.48 13.67
CA GLN A 460 12.31 -21.30 12.86
C GLN A 460 13.66 -21.31 12.12
N GLU A 461 14.74 -21.77 12.78
CA GLU A 461 16.03 -21.97 12.11
C GLU A 461 15.96 -23.01 10.97
N GLU A 462 15.18 -24.08 11.15
CA GLU A 462 14.94 -25.06 10.08
C GLU A 462 14.18 -24.46 8.91
N LEU A 463 13.31 -23.54 9.24
CA LEU A 463 12.49 -22.84 8.27
C LEU A 463 13.30 -21.80 7.51
N ASN A 464 14.19 -21.08 8.18
CA ASN A 464 15.14 -20.17 7.54
C ASN A 464 16.03 -20.90 6.49
N LYS A 465 16.35 -22.17 6.67
CA LYS A 465 17.05 -22.97 5.66
C LYS A 465 16.23 -23.25 4.39
N LYS A 466 14.91 -23.42 4.51
CA LYS A 466 14.02 -23.68 3.36
C LYS A 466 13.72 -22.42 2.53
N ILE A 467 13.67 -21.25 3.14
CA ILE A 467 13.59 -19.97 2.44
C ILE A 467 14.85 -19.71 1.60
N GLU A 468 16.05 -20.03 2.10
CA GLU A 468 17.27 -19.94 1.30
C GLU A 468 17.23 -20.85 0.04
N GLU A 469 16.51 -21.97 0.10
CA GLU A 469 16.30 -22.85 -1.05
C GLU A 469 15.34 -22.25 -2.09
N ILE A 470 14.28 -21.58 -1.67
CA ILE A 470 13.35 -20.88 -2.58
C ILE A 470 14.03 -19.65 -3.19
N GLN A 471 14.83 -18.90 -2.41
CA GLN A 471 15.60 -17.76 -2.93
C GLN A 471 16.58 -18.16 -4.03
N ARG A 472 17.24 -19.32 -3.89
CA ARG A 472 18.11 -19.87 -4.95
C ARG A 472 17.32 -20.19 -6.22
N SER A 473 16.15 -20.79 -6.08
CA SER A 473 15.28 -21.14 -7.22
C SER A 473 14.74 -19.91 -7.94
N LEU A 474 14.42 -18.85 -7.21
CA LEU A 474 14.00 -17.56 -7.77
C LEU A 474 15.13 -16.87 -8.55
N GLU A 475 16.37 -16.95 -8.07
CA GLU A 475 17.54 -16.38 -8.78
C GLU A 475 17.87 -17.17 -10.05
N GLU A 476 17.63 -18.47 -10.06
CA GLU A 476 17.74 -19.28 -11.28
C GLU A 476 16.66 -18.93 -12.30
N ALA A 477 15.43 -18.73 -11.86
CA ALA A 477 14.32 -18.26 -12.70
C ALA A 477 14.61 -16.86 -13.29
N LYS A 478 15.16 -15.93 -12.48
CA LYS A 478 15.61 -14.60 -12.96
C LYS A 478 16.73 -14.68 -14.00
N LYS A 479 17.70 -15.57 -13.81
CA LYS A 479 18.77 -15.79 -14.80
C LYS A 479 18.23 -16.32 -16.12
N GLN A 480 17.18 -17.16 -16.06
CA GLN A 480 16.51 -17.66 -17.26
C GLN A 480 15.72 -16.53 -17.96
N LEU A 481 15.01 -15.69 -17.17
CA LEU A 481 14.33 -14.50 -17.66
C LEU A 481 15.32 -13.53 -18.32
N ALA A 482 16.43 -13.21 -17.64
CA ALA A 482 17.45 -12.31 -18.17
C ALA A 482 18.11 -12.83 -19.46
N LYS A 483 18.28 -14.16 -19.62
CA LYS A 483 18.74 -14.77 -20.87
C LYS A 483 17.69 -14.69 -21.98
N ALA A 484 16.42 -14.88 -21.66
CA ALA A 484 15.31 -14.70 -22.60
C ALA A 484 15.20 -13.24 -23.06
N GLU A 485 15.35 -12.27 -22.12
CA GLU A 485 15.40 -10.83 -22.42
C GLU A 485 16.62 -10.43 -23.27
N GLU A 486 17.79 -11.02 -23.03
CA GLU A 486 18.98 -10.78 -23.84
C GLU A 486 18.83 -11.33 -25.26
N GLN A 487 18.18 -12.47 -25.40
CA GLN A 487 17.85 -13.04 -26.70
C GLN A 487 16.82 -12.19 -27.45
N LEU A 488 15.87 -11.60 -26.70
CA LEU A 488 14.88 -10.64 -27.21
C LEU A 488 15.55 -9.31 -27.66
N LYS A 489 16.52 -8.81 -26.89
CA LYS A 489 17.27 -7.56 -27.19
C LYS A 489 18.15 -7.66 -28.42
N LYS A 490 18.65 -8.85 -28.76
CA LYS A 490 19.49 -9.07 -29.96
C LYS A 490 18.69 -9.02 -31.29
N GLN A 491 17.36 -9.11 -31.24
CA GLN A 491 16.49 -9.02 -32.44
C GLN A 491 15.97 -7.61 -32.75
N ASN A 492 15.99 -6.68 -31.80
CA ASN A 492 15.51 -5.32 -32.01
C ASN A 492 16.41 -4.29 -31.33
N SER A 493 17.27 -3.65 -32.10
CA SER A 493 18.00 -2.46 -31.67
C SER A 493 17.05 -1.24 -31.61
N VAL A 494 16.35 -1.06 -30.49
CA VAL A 494 15.64 0.17 -30.17
C VAL A 494 16.10 0.65 -28.77
N PRO A 495 16.43 1.92 -28.62
CA PRO A 495 17.07 2.43 -27.39
C PRO A 495 16.16 2.28 -26.17
N THR A 496 16.78 1.81 -25.13
CA THR A 496 16.19 1.58 -23.82
C THR A 496 15.50 2.84 -23.28
N PRO A 497 14.27 2.75 -22.77
CA PRO A 497 13.66 3.88 -22.06
C PRO A 497 14.49 4.17 -20.80
N THR A 498 14.90 5.38 -20.66
CA THR A 498 15.64 5.87 -19.49
C THR A 498 14.77 5.68 -18.24
N ALA A 499 15.24 4.86 -17.32
CA ALA A 499 14.58 4.72 -16.03
C ALA A 499 14.41 6.11 -15.39
N ILE A 500 13.18 6.46 -15.08
CA ILE A 500 12.88 7.71 -14.38
C ILE A 500 13.49 7.62 -12.97
N LEU A 501 14.63 8.24 -12.79
CA LEU A 501 15.27 8.34 -11.49
C LEU A 501 14.42 9.25 -10.59
N VAL A 502 13.57 8.65 -9.77
CA VAL A 502 12.74 9.42 -8.83
C VAL A 502 13.64 10.03 -7.76
N LYS A 503 13.91 11.32 -7.89
CA LYS A 503 14.68 12.08 -6.90
C LYS A 503 13.92 12.11 -5.57
N LYS A 504 14.55 11.56 -4.51
CA LYS A 504 14.00 11.60 -3.15
C LYS A 504 13.82 13.07 -2.69
N PRO A 505 12.80 13.38 -1.87
CA PRO A 505 12.63 14.72 -1.34
C PRO A 505 13.82 15.11 -0.44
N GLY A 506 14.11 16.40 -0.42
CA GLY A 506 15.16 16.96 0.41
C GLY A 506 14.87 16.82 1.92
N GLN A 507 15.89 17.11 2.72
CA GLN A 507 15.75 17.13 4.18
C GLN A 507 14.86 18.29 4.64
N VAL A 508 13.96 18.04 5.58
CA VAL A 508 13.14 19.09 6.20
C VAL A 508 14.02 20.02 7.04
N LYS A 509 13.94 21.31 6.76
CA LYS A 509 14.66 22.37 7.48
C LYS A 509 13.67 23.26 8.25
N GLY A 510 14.18 24.09 9.17
CA GLY A 510 13.39 25.09 9.87
C GLY A 510 12.42 24.54 10.91
N LEU A 511 12.67 23.34 11.45
CA LEU A 511 11.85 22.75 12.52
C LEU A 511 11.77 23.67 13.73
N LYS A 512 10.54 24.07 14.11
CA LYS A 512 10.24 24.86 15.32
C LYS A 512 9.17 24.12 16.14
N LEU A 513 9.30 24.14 17.46
CA LEU A 513 8.37 23.51 18.40
C LEU A 513 7.78 24.58 19.31
N LYS A 514 6.46 24.56 19.51
CA LYS A 514 5.77 25.42 20.49
C LYS A 514 5.01 24.55 21.49
N ALA A 515 5.37 24.63 22.76
CA ALA A 515 4.68 23.92 23.83
C ALA A 515 3.29 24.49 24.10
N GLY A 516 2.33 23.62 24.36
CA GLY A 516 1.00 23.95 24.83
C GLY A 516 0.56 22.99 25.95
N LYS A 517 -0.63 23.20 26.51
CA LYS A 517 -1.19 22.36 27.59
C LYS A 517 -1.51 20.98 27.01
N LYS A 518 -0.72 19.95 27.41
CA LYS A 518 -0.79 18.55 26.89
C LYS A 518 -0.64 18.43 25.36
N LYS A 519 0.02 19.40 24.69
CA LYS A 519 0.23 19.38 23.23
C LYS A 519 1.53 20.07 22.82
N VAL A 520 2.03 19.72 21.65
CA VAL A 520 3.16 20.37 20.96
C VAL A 520 2.75 20.69 19.54
N THR A 521 2.92 21.94 19.14
CA THR A 521 2.77 22.35 17.74
C THR A 521 4.13 22.31 17.07
N VAL A 522 4.23 21.54 16.01
CA VAL A 522 5.42 21.33 15.19
C VAL A 522 5.25 22.12 13.90
N THR A 523 6.21 23.00 13.59
CA THR A 523 6.20 23.79 12.35
C THR A 523 7.55 23.63 11.65
N TYR A 524 7.57 23.55 10.34
CA TYR A 524 8.77 23.34 9.54
C TYR A 524 8.65 24.00 8.16
N LYS A 525 9.75 24.12 7.42
CA LYS A 525 9.73 24.67 6.05
C LYS A 525 9.28 23.59 5.07
N LYS A 526 8.43 23.96 4.12
CA LYS A 526 7.99 23.09 3.02
C LYS A 526 9.20 22.58 2.23
N VAL A 527 9.13 21.30 1.82
CA VAL A 527 10.12 20.66 0.97
C VAL A 527 9.53 20.47 -0.42
N SER A 528 10.23 20.95 -1.43
CA SER A 528 9.79 20.81 -2.83
C SER A 528 9.63 19.32 -3.20
N GLY A 529 8.55 19.00 -3.90
CA GLY A 529 8.23 17.64 -4.32
C GLY A 529 7.78 16.68 -3.21
N ALA A 530 7.59 17.14 -1.97
CA ALA A 530 6.99 16.33 -0.92
C ALA A 530 5.47 16.24 -1.11
N THR A 531 4.93 15.03 -0.99
CA THR A 531 3.48 14.78 -0.99
C THR A 531 2.91 14.63 0.41
N SER A 532 3.76 14.36 1.39
CA SER A 532 3.39 14.19 2.80
C SER A 532 4.61 14.34 3.71
N TYR A 533 4.39 14.37 5.02
CA TYR A 533 5.46 14.40 6.02
C TYR A 533 5.20 13.39 7.13
N LYS A 534 6.27 12.84 7.69
CA LYS A 534 6.23 12.03 8.92
C LYS A 534 6.85 12.85 10.06
N VAL A 535 6.10 13.04 11.11
CA VAL A 535 6.53 13.72 12.34
C VAL A 535 6.70 12.67 13.43
N THR A 536 7.93 12.37 13.80
CA THR A 536 8.24 11.36 14.84
C THR A 536 8.63 12.06 16.13
N TYR A 537 8.09 11.58 17.24
CA TYR A 537 8.30 12.16 18.56
C TYR A 537 8.42 11.10 19.65
N SER A 538 9.25 11.37 20.65
CA SER A 538 9.52 10.48 21.79
C SER A 538 9.94 11.29 23.02
N THR A 539 9.80 10.73 24.20
CA THR A 539 10.41 11.27 25.42
C THR A 539 11.89 10.90 25.54
N SER A 540 12.38 9.96 24.74
CA SER A 540 13.80 9.57 24.66
C SER A 540 14.54 10.38 23.60
N LYS A 541 15.76 10.85 23.90
CA LYS A 541 16.65 11.52 22.95
C LYS A 541 17.09 10.60 21.80
N LYS A 542 17.17 9.30 22.05
CA LYS A 542 17.48 8.25 21.06
C LYS A 542 16.24 7.77 20.31
N PHE A 543 15.07 8.40 20.51
CA PHE A 543 13.78 8.03 19.90
C PHE A 543 13.34 6.59 20.19
N LYS A 544 13.73 6.00 21.32
CA LYS A 544 13.15 4.74 21.80
C LYS A 544 11.66 4.94 22.08
N LYS A 545 10.82 3.96 21.73
CA LYS A 545 9.34 4.02 21.81
C LYS A 545 8.77 5.31 21.17
N ALA A 546 9.30 5.69 20.01
CA ALA A 546 8.85 6.87 19.29
C ALA A 546 7.49 6.65 18.63
N LYS A 547 6.63 7.68 18.66
CA LYS A 547 5.37 7.71 17.94
C LYS A 547 5.52 8.56 16.68
N THR A 548 4.84 8.18 15.60
CA THR A 548 4.87 8.91 14.34
C THR A 548 3.48 9.40 13.97
N ALA A 549 3.36 10.68 13.69
CA ALA A 549 2.16 11.29 13.12
C ALA A 549 2.43 11.62 11.65
N THR A 550 1.58 11.16 10.76
CA THR A 550 1.68 11.47 9.32
C THR A 550 0.88 12.73 9.02
N VAL A 551 1.47 13.60 8.21
CA VAL A 551 0.79 14.76 7.60
C VAL A 551 0.57 14.39 6.13
N LYS A 552 -0.67 14.08 5.76
CA LYS A 552 -1.03 13.52 4.44
C LYS A 552 -0.96 14.54 3.29
N SER A 553 -0.64 15.79 3.56
CA SER A 553 -0.49 16.84 2.54
C SER A 553 0.95 17.36 2.48
N GLY A 554 1.50 17.45 1.27
CA GLY A 554 2.81 18.07 1.01
C GLY A 554 2.80 19.60 1.17
N LYS A 555 1.62 20.21 1.22
CA LYS A 555 1.44 21.66 1.40
C LYS A 555 1.44 22.08 2.87
N THR A 556 1.02 21.20 3.78
CA THR A 556 0.90 21.48 5.23
C THR A 556 2.28 21.48 5.91
N VAL A 557 2.63 22.58 6.57
CA VAL A 557 3.92 22.78 7.28
C VAL A 557 3.78 22.92 8.80
N LYS A 558 2.59 22.58 9.33
CA LYS A 558 2.25 22.67 10.74
C LYS A 558 1.48 21.43 11.16
N LYS A 559 1.87 20.81 12.29
CA LYS A 559 1.15 19.68 12.90
C LYS A 559 1.08 19.87 14.40
N THR A 560 -0.08 19.72 14.97
CA THR A 560 -0.26 19.69 16.42
C THR A 560 -0.35 18.24 16.88
N ILE A 561 0.46 17.88 17.86
CA ILE A 561 0.46 16.58 18.53
C ILE A 561 -0.18 16.80 19.91
N SER A 562 -1.31 16.18 20.13
CA SER A 562 -2.11 16.30 21.36
C SER A 562 -1.97 15.04 22.22
N LYS A 563 -2.58 15.07 23.40
CA LYS A 563 -2.59 13.98 24.39
C LYS A 563 -1.20 13.59 24.89
N LEU A 564 -0.28 14.56 24.96
CA LEU A 564 1.04 14.36 25.51
C LEU A 564 1.03 14.50 27.05
N LYS A 565 1.96 13.83 27.71
CA LYS A 565 2.12 13.94 29.17
C LYS A 565 2.69 15.31 29.51
N SER A 566 2.02 16.06 30.41
CA SER A 566 2.50 17.34 30.92
C SER A 566 3.84 17.18 31.66
N LYS A 567 4.62 18.25 31.71
CA LYS A 567 5.93 18.33 32.36
C LYS A 567 7.02 17.40 31.79
N LYS A 568 6.71 16.57 30.76
CA LYS A 568 7.71 15.73 30.08
C LYS A 568 8.33 16.47 28.90
N THR A 569 9.61 16.19 28.63
CA THR A 569 10.33 16.69 27.45
C THR A 569 10.13 15.72 26.30
N TYR A 570 9.71 16.25 25.14
CA TYR A 570 9.56 15.47 23.91
C TYR A 570 10.58 15.91 22.88
N TYR A 571 11.25 14.94 22.28
CA TYR A 571 12.15 15.10 21.13
C TYR A 571 11.34 14.84 19.86
N VAL A 572 11.51 15.70 18.85
CA VAL A 572 10.74 15.66 17.62
C VAL A 572 11.67 15.78 16.41
N LYS A 573 11.45 14.98 15.38
CA LYS A 573 12.10 15.09 14.07
C LYS A 573 11.05 14.90 12.96
N VAL A 574 11.32 15.45 11.78
CA VAL A 574 10.38 15.42 10.65
C VAL A 574 11.13 15.00 9.38
N CYS A 575 10.51 14.18 8.56
CA CYS A 575 11.00 13.90 7.20
C CYS A 575 9.91 14.10 6.16
N ALA A 576 10.32 14.49 4.96
CA ALA A 576 9.44 14.63 3.81
C ALA A 576 9.28 13.29 3.09
N VAL A 577 8.11 13.02 2.55
CA VAL A 577 7.81 11.83 1.76
C VAL A 577 7.24 12.25 0.42
N LYS A 578 7.73 11.65 -0.66
CA LYS A 578 7.20 11.80 -2.01
C LYS A 578 6.58 10.47 -2.44
N LYS A 579 5.30 10.47 -2.76
CA LYS A 579 4.62 9.28 -3.30
C LYS A 579 4.58 9.38 -4.82
N VAL A 580 5.11 8.37 -5.51
CA VAL A 580 5.11 8.28 -6.97
C VAL A 580 4.67 6.88 -7.37
N LYS A 581 3.62 6.77 -8.16
CA LYS A 581 3.05 5.49 -8.63
C LYS A 581 2.85 4.48 -7.47
N GLY A 582 2.21 4.94 -6.38
CA GLY A 582 1.96 4.10 -5.20
C GLY A 582 3.12 3.92 -4.23
N LYS A 583 4.37 4.10 -4.64
CA LYS A 583 5.58 3.88 -3.84
C LYS A 583 6.02 5.16 -3.10
N ASN A 584 6.36 5.03 -1.82
CA ASN A 584 6.80 6.14 -0.99
C ASN A 584 8.33 6.27 -1.01
N TYR A 585 8.82 7.48 -1.31
CA TYR A 585 10.23 7.84 -1.26
C TYR A 585 10.46 8.82 -0.11
N THR A 586 11.17 8.38 0.91
CA THR A 586 11.40 9.15 2.13
C THR A 586 12.71 9.93 2.04
N GLY A 587 12.67 11.21 2.38
CA GLY A 587 13.85 12.06 2.50
C GLY A 587 14.59 11.85 3.82
N LYS A 588 15.76 12.52 3.98
CA LYS A 588 16.51 12.50 5.25
C LYS A 588 15.72 13.21 6.36
N TRP A 589 15.79 12.68 7.58
CA TRP A 589 15.19 13.29 8.76
C TRP A 589 15.80 14.66 9.07
N SER A 590 14.99 15.58 9.61
CA SER A 590 15.48 16.83 10.17
C SER A 590 16.36 16.57 11.39
N ALA A 591 17.19 17.55 11.77
CA ALA A 591 17.77 17.57 13.11
C ALA A 591 16.65 17.52 14.16
N ALA A 592 16.84 16.68 15.19
CA ALA A 592 15.87 16.57 16.27
C ALA A 592 15.87 17.86 17.13
N LYS A 593 14.69 18.31 17.54
CA LYS A 593 14.50 19.36 18.54
C LYS A 593 13.70 18.84 19.72
N CYS A 594 13.86 19.44 20.87
CA CYS A 594 13.09 19.07 22.05
C CYS A 594 12.29 20.25 22.61
N VAL A 595 11.23 19.93 23.33
CA VAL A 595 10.40 20.90 24.03
C VAL A 595 9.72 20.25 25.24
N LYS A 596 9.65 20.98 26.36
CA LYS A 596 8.94 20.53 27.55
C LYS A 596 7.47 20.92 27.45
N VAL A 597 6.57 19.94 27.49
CA VAL A 597 5.11 20.14 27.40
C VAL A 597 4.61 20.80 28.68
N LYS A 598 3.72 21.78 28.52
CA LYS A 598 3.07 22.49 29.63
C LYS A 598 1.94 21.66 30.23
#